data_89ff7231cc7b5359fbf39a963380a366
#
_entry.id   89ff7231cc7b5359fbf39a963380a366
#
_cell.length_a   1.000
_cell.length_b   1.000
_cell.length_c   1.000
_cell.angle_alpha   90.00
_cell.angle_beta   90.00
_cell.angle_gamma   90.00
#
_symmetry.space_group_name_H-M   'P 1'
#
loop_
_entity.id
_entity.type
_entity.pdbx_description
1 polymer ?
#
loop_
_entity_poly.entity_id
_entity_poly.type
_entity_poly.pdbx_seq_one_letter_code
_entity_poly.pdbx_strand_id
1 'polypeptide(L)'
;VRCALKPSDPAGDLPDRTAQSPPAPAAGPFSRLPHLWEEGGAVGSDRDLGRALDRIAEAAASLTGAHHAAVALRDADGGGPGELITHGVSPGAAPPAGASLEVPIQVAGEVCGTLYVAGKGDGGEFGDGDRHLVRVLAAEAGLALSNARMHAAARQRRRWIEGAASVTTALLAGPETRSTATHALTVVAEQGRELAEAATGAVLLPHAEGGMEVVAISTVLSEDVRTEAFHGWIPPASPVLHQLHAGLAVFSDDFAADPRSISPLSRHYGPTMLLPLRSNGRVLGALALCRMSGDRRFSHTERTLGTQFAAQAAVALVLVDRHRDRERLAVFEDRDRIARDLHDLVIQRLFATGMLLETARRKALLPEVQEGLGEAIDELDATIQEIRTAIIALQQGPSEAPPGLRTRVLRAAGAALGGRPSVQFVGPVDARVDERTGRELLAALERALTSVGAPSPPRVSVVVDTTATLPDGRPGVRLTVRSPDGSHPPVTWERPLDGHSGS
;
A
#
# COMPACT_ATOMS: atom_id res chain seq x y z
N VAL A 1 56.40 15.50 17.03
CA VAL A 1 57.82 15.87 17.11
C VAL A 1 57.95 17.23 16.44
N ARG A 2 58.18 18.24 17.28
CA ARG A 2 58.50 19.62 16.88
C ARG A 2 59.93 19.64 16.31
N CYS A 3 60.17 20.43 15.26
CA CYS A 3 61.44 21.16 15.10
C CYS A 3 61.16 22.48 14.39
N ALA A 4 61.39 23.54 15.15
CA ALA A 4 61.44 24.92 14.72
C ALA A 4 62.91 25.22 14.30
N LEU A 5 63.08 26.02 13.26
CA LEU A 5 64.31 26.81 13.06
C LEU A 5 63.95 28.14 12.41
N LYS A 6 64.36 29.21 13.07
CA LYS A 6 64.26 30.62 12.79
C LYS A 6 65.56 31.14 12.17
N PRO A 7 65.71 32.41 11.87
CA PRO A 7 66.00 32.96 10.52
C PRO A 7 67.44 33.53 10.37
N SER A 8 67.74 33.95 9.17
CA SER A 8 68.93 34.82 8.95
C SER A 8 68.62 35.76 7.77
N ASP A 9 68.46 37.02 8.10
CA ASP A 9 68.78 38.14 7.19
C ASP A 9 70.28 38.24 6.91
N PRO A 10 70.70 38.72 5.74
CA PRO A 10 71.15 40.11 5.70
C PRO A 10 70.77 40.91 4.45
N ALA A 11 70.61 42.18 4.66
CA ALA A 11 70.42 43.24 3.72
C ALA A 11 71.53 43.30 2.63
N GLY A 12 71.13 43.64 1.43
CA GLY A 12 71.92 43.96 0.29
C GLY A 12 71.18 44.88 -0.66
N ASP A 13 71.51 46.15 -0.56
CA ASP A 13 71.13 47.24 -1.46
C ASP A 13 71.48 46.90 -2.94
N LEU A 14 70.52 47.07 -3.86
CA LEU A 14 70.74 47.19 -5.30
C LEU A 14 69.68 48.12 -5.93
N PRO A 15 69.99 48.88 -6.96
CA PRO A 15 69.37 50.15 -7.29
C PRO A 15 68.11 50.02 -8.18
N ASP A 16 67.31 51.02 -8.01
CA ASP A 16 66.18 51.44 -8.79
C ASP A 16 66.40 51.32 -10.31
N ARG A 17 65.67 50.40 -10.96
CA ARG A 17 65.45 50.35 -12.39
C ARG A 17 63.95 50.44 -12.66
N THR A 18 63.46 51.64 -12.92
CA THR A 18 62.20 51.92 -13.59
C THR A 18 62.13 51.19 -14.91
N ALA A 19 61.64 49.94 -14.88
CA ALA A 19 61.23 49.19 -16.07
C ALA A 19 59.76 49.46 -16.30
N GLN A 20 59.47 50.29 -17.30
CA GLN A 20 58.14 50.44 -17.87
C GLN A 20 57.61 49.06 -18.27
N SER A 21 56.52 48.63 -17.59
CA SER A 21 55.77 47.43 -17.98
C SER A 21 55.24 47.66 -19.39
N PRO A 22 55.37 46.65 -20.29
CA PRO A 22 54.75 46.76 -21.59
C PRO A 22 53.21 46.84 -21.44
N PRO A 23 52.49 47.53 -22.32
CA PRO A 23 51.03 47.62 -22.26
C PRO A 23 50.46 46.20 -22.33
N ALA A 24 49.51 45.89 -21.43
CA ALA A 24 48.80 44.63 -21.44
C ALA A 24 48.23 44.37 -22.83
N PRO A 25 48.38 43.15 -23.40
CA PRO A 25 47.78 42.85 -24.68
C PRO A 25 46.29 43.09 -24.56
N ALA A 26 45.72 43.78 -25.54
CA ALA A 26 44.28 43.99 -25.64
C ALA A 26 43.58 42.66 -25.43
N ALA A 27 42.69 42.59 -24.40
CA ALA A 27 41.99 41.38 -24.05
C ALA A 27 41.20 40.91 -25.28
N GLY A 28 41.70 39.84 -25.91
CA GLY A 28 41.01 39.25 -27.06
C GLY A 28 39.63 38.71 -26.66
N PRO A 29 38.73 38.46 -27.59
CA PRO A 29 37.35 38.01 -27.31
C PRO A 29 37.26 36.76 -26.45
N PHE A 30 38.36 36.02 -26.34
CA PHE A 30 38.43 34.79 -25.49
C PHE A 30 38.68 35.03 -24.01
N SER A 31 39.03 36.24 -23.58
CA SER A 31 39.35 36.54 -22.17
C SER A 31 38.11 36.53 -21.25
N ARG A 32 36.91 36.53 -21.80
CA ARG A 32 35.62 36.48 -21.06
C ARG A 32 35.06 35.07 -20.92
N LEU A 33 35.59 34.11 -21.65
CA LEU A 33 35.12 32.69 -21.58
C LEU A 33 35.30 32.03 -20.22
N PRO A 34 36.35 32.26 -19.40
CA PRO A 34 36.53 31.61 -18.13
C PRO A 34 35.36 31.82 -17.14
N HIS A 35 34.73 32.98 -17.14
CA HIS A 35 33.63 33.27 -16.21
C HIS A 35 32.32 32.51 -16.55
N LEU A 36 32.16 32.07 -17.79
CA LEU A 36 31.05 31.20 -18.16
C LEU A 36 31.18 29.77 -17.65
N TRP A 37 32.46 29.33 -17.46
CA TRP A 37 32.79 27.97 -17.01
C TRP A 37 32.60 27.79 -15.49
N GLU A 38 32.86 28.81 -14.68
CA GLU A 38 32.73 28.70 -13.22
C GLU A 38 31.27 28.55 -12.75
N GLU A 39 30.31 29.07 -13.50
CA GLU A 39 28.90 29.05 -13.14
C GLU A 39 28.09 27.94 -13.83
N GLY A 40 28.57 27.37 -14.95
CA GLY A 40 27.90 26.27 -15.69
C GLY A 40 27.79 24.97 -14.91
N GLY A 41 28.66 24.76 -13.89
CA GLY A 41 28.62 23.58 -13.00
C GLY A 41 27.52 23.58 -11.96
N ALA A 42 26.84 24.71 -11.74
CA ALA A 42 25.87 24.90 -10.66
C ALA A 42 24.39 24.88 -11.13
N VAL A 43 24.10 24.44 -12.36
CA VAL A 43 22.73 24.40 -12.91
C VAL A 43 21.91 23.33 -12.20
N GLY A 44 21.16 23.71 -11.19
CA GLY A 44 20.37 22.81 -10.35
C GLY A 44 18.86 22.88 -10.54
N SER A 45 18.34 23.89 -11.23
CA SER A 45 16.91 24.07 -11.48
C SER A 45 16.62 24.50 -12.90
N ASP A 46 15.36 24.40 -13.34
CA ASP A 46 14.95 24.85 -14.68
C ASP A 46 15.16 26.35 -14.88
N ARG A 47 14.99 27.14 -13.81
CA ARG A 47 15.32 28.59 -13.80
C ARG A 47 16.80 28.86 -13.97
N ASP A 48 17.66 28.01 -13.42
CA ASP A 48 19.11 28.11 -13.56
C ASP A 48 19.55 27.74 -14.98
N LEU A 49 18.90 26.72 -15.58
CA LEU A 49 19.10 26.35 -16.97
C LEU A 49 18.69 27.52 -17.90
N GLY A 50 17.49 28.09 -17.73
CA GLY A 50 17.04 29.22 -18.51
C GLY A 50 18.02 30.40 -18.46
N ARG A 51 18.48 30.77 -17.24
CA ARG A 51 19.48 31.84 -17.05
C ARG A 51 20.85 31.50 -17.69
N ALA A 52 21.27 30.26 -17.64
CA ALA A 52 22.52 29.83 -18.28
C ALA A 52 22.41 29.92 -19.80
N LEU A 53 21.32 29.46 -20.40
CA LEU A 53 21.08 29.55 -21.84
C LEU A 53 20.90 30.99 -22.33
N ASP A 54 20.24 31.86 -21.55
CA ASP A 54 20.12 33.28 -21.84
C ASP A 54 21.50 33.97 -21.87
N ARG A 55 22.37 33.70 -20.92
CA ARG A 55 23.77 34.21 -20.93
C ARG A 55 24.57 33.67 -22.10
N ILE A 56 24.34 32.42 -22.52
CA ILE A 56 25.00 31.87 -23.71
C ILE A 56 24.53 32.58 -24.96
N ALA A 57 23.21 32.87 -25.10
CA ALA A 57 22.68 33.65 -26.18
C ALA A 57 23.23 35.07 -26.22
N GLU A 58 23.29 35.75 -25.05
CA GLU A 58 23.90 37.08 -24.88
C GLU A 58 25.39 37.07 -25.31
N ALA A 59 26.14 36.08 -24.85
CA ALA A 59 27.55 35.93 -25.20
C ALA A 59 27.73 35.68 -26.70
N ALA A 60 26.85 34.84 -27.31
CA ALA A 60 26.86 34.60 -28.76
C ALA A 60 26.64 35.87 -29.55
N ALA A 61 25.66 36.68 -29.17
CA ALA A 61 25.40 37.98 -29.80
C ALA A 61 26.61 38.94 -29.63
N SER A 62 27.09 39.09 -28.42
CA SER A 62 28.20 40.01 -28.09
C SER A 62 29.51 39.66 -28.79
N LEU A 63 29.88 38.36 -28.80
CA LEU A 63 31.18 37.91 -29.34
C LEU A 63 31.18 37.89 -30.87
N THR A 64 30.05 37.66 -31.53
CA THR A 64 29.94 37.66 -32.98
C THR A 64 29.54 39.02 -33.56
N GLY A 65 29.21 40.00 -32.71
CA GLY A 65 28.64 41.28 -33.15
C GLY A 65 27.26 41.15 -33.76
N ALA A 66 26.53 40.11 -33.44
CA ALA A 66 25.16 39.91 -33.90
C ALA A 66 24.18 40.76 -33.07
N HIS A 67 23.13 41.28 -33.72
CA HIS A 67 22.07 42.00 -33.02
C HIS A 67 21.09 41.07 -32.31
N HIS A 68 21.01 39.82 -32.74
CA HIS A 68 20.05 38.84 -32.25
C HIS A 68 20.70 37.49 -32.01
N ALA A 69 20.35 36.83 -30.89
CA ALA A 69 20.67 35.45 -30.66
C ALA A 69 19.49 34.71 -30.03
N ALA A 70 19.39 33.42 -30.26
CA ALA A 70 18.35 32.59 -29.68
C ALA A 70 18.84 31.16 -29.47
N VAL A 71 18.37 30.55 -28.40
CA VAL A 71 18.49 29.10 -28.12
C VAL A 71 17.09 28.49 -28.28
N ALA A 72 16.91 27.65 -29.28
CA ALA A 72 15.71 26.87 -29.48
C ALA A 72 15.96 25.46 -28.99
N LEU A 73 15.27 25.02 -27.91
CA LEU A 73 15.34 23.65 -27.43
C LEU A 73 14.27 22.81 -28.18
N ARG A 74 14.55 21.52 -28.34
CA ARG A 74 13.54 20.53 -28.74
C ARG A 74 12.87 19.97 -27.51
N ASP A 75 11.56 19.72 -27.63
CA ASP A 75 10.83 18.98 -26.61
C ASP A 75 11.42 17.56 -26.46
N ALA A 76 11.61 17.11 -25.25
CA ALA A 76 12.20 15.82 -24.93
C ALA A 76 11.38 14.62 -25.50
N ASP A 77 10.08 14.82 -25.73
CA ASP A 77 9.16 13.82 -26.27
C ASP A 77 9.03 13.85 -27.81
N GLY A 78 9.82 14.68 -28.51
CA GLY A 78 9.96 14.67 -29.98
C GLY A 78 8.78 15.27 -30.76
N GLY A 79 7.84 15.93 -30.10
CA GLY A 79 6.54 16.31 -30.70
C GLY A 79 6.38 17.75 -31.18
N GLY A 80 7.33 18.66 -30.92
CA GLY A 80 7.14 20.07 -31.25
C GLY A 80 8.35 20.97 -31.03
N PRO A 81 8.27 22.24 -31.37
CA PRO A 81 9.24 23.24 -30.94
C PRO A 81 9.11 23.39 -29.42
N GLY A 82 10.20 23.11 -28.74
CA GLY A 82 10.33 23.31 -27.30
C GLY A 82 10.52 24.78 -26.93
N GLU A 83 11.11 25.03 -25.78
CA GLU A 83 11.35 26.36 -25.23
C GLU A 83 12.28 27.18 -26.13
N LEU A 84 11.89 28.41 -26.43
CA LEU A 84 12.67 29.38 -27.18
C LEU A 84 13.15 30.49 -26.25
N ILE A 85 14.47 30.55 -26.00
CA ILE A 85 15.10 31.62 -25.26
C ILE A 85 15.73 32.59 -26.25
N THR A 86 15.35 33.89 -26.19
CA THR A 86 15.78 34.90 -27.16
C THR A 86 16.48 36.06 -26.49
N HIS A 87 17.59 36.50 -27.06
CA HIS A 87 18.29 37.73 -26.70
C HIS A 87 18.23 38.73 -27.87
N GLY A 88 17.82 39.99 -27.62
CA GLY A 88 17.75 41.06 -28.62
C GLY A 88 16.54 41.00 -29.54
N VAL A 89 15.59 40.08 -29.37
CA VAL A 89 14.35 39.96 -30.15
C VAL A 89 13.14 39.93 -29.23
N SER A 90 12.07 40.63 -29.57
CA SER A 90 10.80 40.49 -28.86
C SER A 90 10.20 39.11 -29.12
N PRO A 91 9.64 38.43 -28.08
CA PRO A 91 8.99 37.14 -28.27
C PRO A 91 7.94 37.17 -29.36
N GLY A 92 8.05 36.25 -30.34
CA GLY A 92 7.11 36.18 -31.49
C GLY A 92 7.48 36.98 -32.71
N ALA A 93 8.59 37.73 -32.73
CA ALA A 93 9.09 38.38 -33.95
C ALA A 93 9.73 37.36 -34.89
N ALA A 94 9.44 37.45 -36.17
CA ALA A 94 10.12 36.67 -37.18
C ALA A 94 11.63 36.97 -37.18
N PRO A 95 12.51 35.97 -37.43
CA PRO A 95 13.94 36.21 -37.53
C PRO A 95 14.23 37.29 -38.56
N PRO A 96 15.14 38.26 -38.27
CA PRO A 96 15.42 39.35 -39.19
C PRO A 96 15.98 38.80 -40.46
N ALA A 97 15.55 39.39 -41.60
CA ALA A 97 16.10 39.10 -42.92
C ALA A 97 17.58 39.58 -42.98
N GLY A 98 18.50 38.65 -43.17
CA GLY A 98 19.93 38.93 -43.25
C GLY A 98 20.79 37.70 -43.03
N ALA A 99 22.10 37.89 -42.93
CA ALA A 99 23.02 36.79 -42.62
C ALA A 99 22.67 36.16 -41.26
N SER A 100 22.51 34.84 -41.26
CA SER A 100 22.24 34.05 -40.06
C SER A 100 23.21 32.86 -39.96
N LEU A 101 23.49 32.47 -38.74
CA LEU A 101 24.28 31.29 -38.46
C LEU A 101 23.54 30.41 -37.43
N GLU A 102 23.37 29.15 -37.81
CA GLU A 102 22.70 28.14 -36.98
C GLU A 102 23.68 27.03 -36.61
N VAL A 103 23.75 26.67 -35.33
CA VAL A 103 24.60 25.60 -34.84
C VAL A 103 23.81 24.67 -33.93
N PRO A 104 23.80 23.36 -34.20
CA PRO A 104 23.07 22.42 -33.40
C PRO A 104 23.69 22.29 -32.00
N ILE A 105 22.85 22.29 -30.98
CA ILE A 105 23.19 21.95 -29.61
C ILE A 105 23.02 20.43 -29.45
N GLN A 106 24.12 19.74 -29.12
CA GLN A 106 24.15 18.29 -29.01
C GLN A 106 24.43 17.83 -27.58
N VAL A 107 23.71 16.78 -27.14
CA VAL A 107 23.95 16.07 -25.89
C VAL A 107 24.11 14.59 -26.23
N ALA A 108 25.23 14.00 -25.90
CA ALA A 108 25.58 12.60 -26.19
C ALA A 108 25.35 12.18 -27.68
N GLY A 109 25.54 13.11 -28.61
CA GLY A 109 25.39 12.88 -30.06
C GLY A 109 23.99 13.13 -30.61
N GLU A 110 23.01 13.38 -29.74
CA GLU A 110 21.65 13.77 -30.18
C GLU A 110 21.48 15.26 -30.19
N VAL A 111 20.78 15.77 -31.26
CA VAL A 111 20.49 17.19 -31.40
C VAL A 111 19.29 17.53 -30.51
N CYS A 112 19.58 18.24 -29.41
CA CYS A 112 18.59 18.66 -28.41
C CYS A 112 18.08 20.09 -28.62
N GLY A 113 18.69 20.86 -29.52
CA GLY A 113 18.33 22.23 -29.79
C GLY A 113 19.22 22.86 -30.83
N THR A 114 19.06 24.17 -31.03
CA THR A 114 19.85 24.97 -31.99
C THR A 114 20.17 26.31 -31.36
N LEU A 115 21.43 26.72 -31.42
CA LEU A 115 21.88 28.09 -31.13
C LEU A 115 21.89 28.86 -32.43
N TYR A 116 21.19 29.97 -32.44
CA TYR A 116 20.96 30.83 -33.60
C TYR A 116 21.49 32.23 -33.33
N VAL A 117 22.20 32.82 -34.31
CA VAL A 117 22.61 34.23 -34.30
C VAL A 117 22.27 34.88 -35.65
N ALA A 118 21.85 36.13 -35.63
CA ALA A 118 21.45 36.87 -36.85
C ALA A 118 21.72 38.38 -36.77
N GLY A 119 21.85 39.01 -37.92
CA GLY A 119 22.00 40.46 -38.04
C GLY A 119 23.37 40.92 -37.52
N LYS A 120 24.43 40.76 -38.32
CA LYS A 120 25.75 41.26 -37.96
C LYS A 120 25.78 42.78 -38.00
N GLY A 121 26.35 43.42 -36.97
CA GLY A 121 26.29 44.89 -36.80
C GLY A 121 27.00 45.70 -37.86
N ASP A 122 27.92 45.08 -38.60
CA ASP A 122 28.63 45.68 -39.75
C ASP A 122 27.94 45.40 -41.07
N GLY A 123 26.80 44.70 -41.11
CA GLY A 123 26.08 44.28 -42.29
C GLY A 123 26.79 43.18 -43.09
N GLY A 124 27.88 42.60 -42.57
CA GLY A 124 28.68 41.58 -43.21
C GLY A 124 28.12 40.16 -43.01
N GLU A 125 28.81 39.17 -43.58
CA GLU A 125 28.54 37.75 -43.32
C GLU A 125 29.29 37.25 -42.08
N PHE A 126 28.78 36.18 -41.46
CA PHE A 126 29.46 35.50 -40.37
C PHE A 126 30.65 34.67 -40.90
N GLY A 127 31.84 35.01 -40.44
CA GLY A 127 33.08 34.34 -40.87
C GLY A 127 33.31 33.02 -40.13
N ASP A 128 34.45 32.36 -40.46
CA ASP A 128 34.85 31.08 -39.84
C ASP A 128 35.14 31.24 -38.36
N GLY A 129 35.67 32.41 -37.91
CA GLY A 129 35.86 32.73 -36.50
C GLY A 129 34.54 32.78 -35.75
N ASP A 130 33.51 33.43 -36.31
CA ASP A 130 32.18 33.49 -35.70
C ASP A 130 31.52 32.08 -35.59
N ARG A 131 31.68 31.28 -36.64
CA ARG A 131 31.21 29.89 -36.64
C ARG A 131 31.91 29.06 -35.58
N HIS A 132 33.20 29.26 -35.34
CA HIS A 132 33.93 28.56 -34.31
C HIS A 132 33.43 28.95 -32.89
N LEU A 133 33.27 30.26 -32.65
CA LEU A 133 32.75 30.78 -31.38
C LEU A 133 31.34 30.26 -31.10
N VAL A 134 30.41 30.32 -32.01
CA VAL A 134 29.04 29.86 -31.84
C VAL A 134 29.02 28.33 -31.60
N ARG A 135 29.93 27.58 -32.26
CA ARG A 135 30.05 26.14 -32.02
C ARG A 135 30.54 25.80 -30.61
N VAL A 136 31.48 26.56 -30.07
CA VAL A 136 31.94 26.42 -28.68
C VAL A 136 30.81 26.72 -27.69
N LEU A 137 30.06 27.82 -27.94
CA LEU A 137 28.91 28.17 -27.10
C LEU A 137 27.75 27.18 -27.22
N ALA A 138 27.55 26.60 -28.37
CA ALA A 138 26.57 25.51 -28.54
C ALA A 138 26.95 24.25 -27.79
N ALA A 139 28.26 23.94 -27.73
CA ALA A 139 28.74 22.81 -26.88
C ALA A 139 28.55 23.08 -25.38
N GLU A 140 28.80 24.33 -24.96
CA GLU A 140 28.52 24.79 -23.57
C GLU A 140 27.04 24.67 -23.23
N ALA A 141 26.14 25.12 -24.13
CA ALA A 141 24.70 24.95 -23.95
C ALA A 141 24.30 23.46 -23.84
N GLY A 142 24.94 22.60 -24.63
CA GLY A 142 24.75 21.15 -24.54
C GLY A 142 25.16 20.58 -23.18
N LEU A 143 26.29 21.04 -22.63
CA LEU A 143 26.75 20.63 -21.30
C LEU A 143 25.79 21.11 -20.19
N ALA A 144 25.36 22.38 -20.25
CA ALA A 144 24.39 22.92 -19.29
C ALA A 144 23.06 22.15 -19.33
N LEU A 145 22.56 21.83 -20.53
CA LEU A 145 21.35 21.04 -20.72
C LEU A 145 21.51 19.60 -20.18
N SER A 146 22.66 18.97 -20.43
CA SER A 146 23.00 17.65 -19.92
C SER A 146 22.98 17.61 -18.38
N ASN A 147 23.63 18.58 -17.76
CA ASN A 147 23.69 18.71 -16.30
C ASN A 147 22.29 18.93 -15.71
N ALA A 148 21.51 19.83 -16.29
CA ALA A 148 20.13 20.08 -15.84
C ALA A 148 19.26 18.80 -15.91
N ARG A 149 19.35 18.04 -17.01
CA ARG A 149 18.63 16.77 -17.19
C ARG A 149 19.07 15.73 -16.18
N MET A 150 20.37 15.59 -15.91
CA MET A 150 20.87 14.67 -14.90
C MET A 150 20.38 15.03 -13.49
N HIS A 151 20.41 16.32 -13.14
CA HIS A 151 19.91 16.79 -11.85
C HIS A 151 18.39 16.57 -11.71
N ALA A 152 17.60 16.85 -12.76
CA ALA A 152 16.17 16.61 -12.77
C ALA A 152 15.86 15.11 -12.58
N ALA A 153 16.53 14.24 -13.31
CA ALA A 153 16.39 12.79 -13.18
C ALA A 153 16.77 12.29 -11.78
N ALA A 154 17.87 12.82 -11.21
CA ALA A 154 18.30 12.48 -9.85
C ALA A 154 17.29 12.94 -8.79
N ARG A 155 16.74 14.18 -8.91
CA ARG A 155 15.68 14.68 -8.03
C ARG A 155 14.40 13.85 -8.14
N GLN A 156 14.00 13.50 -9.36
CA GLN A 156 12.82 12.66 -9.59
C GLN A 156 13.01 11.29 -8.94
N ARG A 157 14.17 10.63 -9.17
CA ARG A 157 14.48 9.34 -8.58
C ARG A 157 14.48 9.40 -7.05
N ARG A 158 15.04 10.46 -6.46
CA ARG A 158 15.03 10.66 -4.99
C ARG A 158 13.60 10.75 -4.46
N ARG A 159 12.74 11.57 -5.08
CA ARG A 159 11.32 11.68 -4.68
C ARG A 159 10.62 10.34 -4.68
N TRP A 160 10.85 9.50 -5.69
CA TRP A 160 10.24 8.17 -5.77
C TRP A 160 10.77 7.23 -4.68
N ILE A 161 12.06 7.27 -4.36
CA ILE A 161 12.64 6.47 -3.27
C ILE A 161 12.09 6.91 -1.91
N GLU A 162 12.05 8.20 -1.66
CA GLU A 162 11.51 8.78 -0.41
C GLU A 162 10.02 8.47 -0.26
N GLY A 163 9.25 8.60 -1.33
CA GLY A 163 7.83 8.23 -1.35
C GLY A 163 7.59 6.75 -1.09
N ALA A 164 8.39 5.87 -1.66
CA ALA A 164 8.29 4.44 -1.40
C ALA A 164 8.65 4.08 0.06
N ALA A 165 9.65 4.76 0.64
CA ALA A 165 9.98 4.62 2.05
C ALA A 165 8.87 5.17 2.96
N SER A 166 8.23 6.29 2.60
CA SER A 166 7.11 6.86 3.36
C SER A 166 5.91 5.93 3.38
N VAL A 167 5.60 5.25 2.28
CA VAL A 167 4.57 4.20 2.24
C VAL A 167 4.86 3.12 3.29
N THR A 168 6.08 2.58 3.29
CA THR A 168 6.45 1.54 4.25
C THR A 168 6.31 2.02 5.70
N THR A 169 6.78 3.24 5.99
CA THR A 169 6.68 3.85 7.32
C THR A 169 5.23 4.09 7.73
N ALA A 170 4.40 4.64 6.85
CA ALA A 170 2.98 4.89 7.10
C ALA A 170 2.20 3.59 7.35
N LEU A 171 2.55 2.52 6.64
CA LEU A 171 1.94 1.20 6.80
C LEU A 171 2.32 0.52 8.12
N LEU A 172 3.54 0.72 8.61
CA LEU A 172 4.03 0.16 9.87
C LEU A 172 3.61 0.99 11.09
N ALA A 173 3.44 2.32 10.92
CA ALA A 173 3.04 3.25 11.99
C ALA A 173 1.52 3.41 12.14
N GLY A 174 0.72 2.66 11.39
CA GLY A 174 -0.74 2.78 11.36
C GLY A 174 -1.39 2.66 12.71
N PRO A 175 -2.50 3.38 12.98
CA PRO A 175 -3.17 3.37 14.27
C PRO A 175 -3.69 1.98 14.63
N GLU A 176 -3.65 1.66 15.90
CA GLU A 176 -4.13 0.41 16.53
C GLU A 176 -5.63 0.13 16.29
N THR A 177 -6.33 0.93 15.49
CA THR A 177 -7.78 0.91 15.32
C THR A 177 -8.22 0.62 13.88
N ARG A 178 -8.79 -0.53 13.70
CA ARG A 178 -9.88 -1.00 12.81
C ARG A 178 -10.08 -0.49 11.37
N SER A 179 -9.20 0.20 10.68
CA SER A 179 -9.46 0.51 9.27
C SER A 179 -8.24 0.28 8.38
N THR A 180 -7.55 -0.78 8.60
CA THR A 180 -6.12 -0.82 8.34
C THR A 180 -5.74 -1.31 6.94
N ALA A 181 -6.52 -2.19 6.33
CA ALA A 181 -6.21 -2.67 4.98
C ALA A 181 -6.54 -1.60 3.93
N THR A 182 -7.74 -1.03 4.01
CA THR A 182 -8.19 0.03 3.09
C THR A 182 -7.34 1.29 3.25
N HIS A 183 -6.95 1.66 4.48
CA HIS A 183 -6.06 2.80 4.70
C HIS A 183 -4.68 2.58 4.08
N ALA A 184 -4.10 1.39 4.24
CA ALA A 184 -2.82 1.03 3.64
C ALA A 184 -2.86 1.15 2.10
N LEU A 185 -3.91 0.65 1.48
CA LEU A 185 -4.11 0.73 0.03
C LEU A 185 -4.34 2.16 -0.44
N THR A 186 -5.06 2.98 0.36
CA THR A 186 -5.27 4.40 0.07
C THR A 186 -3.95 5.18 0.10
N VAL A 187 -3.08 4.92 1.09
CA VAL A 187 -1.73 5.52 1.15
C VAL A 187 -0.91 5.17 -0.09
N VAL A 188 -0.96 3.93 -0.56
CA VAL A 188 -0.26 3.51 -1.80
C VAL A 188 -0.83 4.25 -3.01
N ALA A 189 -2.16 4.37 -3.13
CA ALA A 189 -2.82 5.09 -4.23
C ALA A 189 -2.45 6.58 -4.23
N GLU A 190 -2.46 7.22 -3.05
CA GLU A 190 -2.16 8.64 -2.88
C GLU A 190 -0.70 8.96 -3.20
N GLN A 191 0.24 8.24 -2.59
CA GLN A 191 1.66 8.43 -2.83
C GLN A 191 2.03 8.15 -4.30
N GLY A 192 1.48 7.07 -4.88
CA GLY A 192 1.67 6.78 -6.30
C GLY A 192 1.16 7.90 -7.19
N ARG A 193 -0.03 8.45 -6.91
CA ARG A 193 -0.63 9.58 -7.63
C ARG A 193 0.27 10.82 -7.56
N GLU A 194 0.72 11.18 -6.38
CA GLU A 194 1.57 12.38 -6.16
C GLU A 194 2.92 12.24 -6.87
N LEU A 195 3.58 11.09 -6.72
CA LEU A 195 4.89 10.84 -7.34
C LEU A 195 4.83 10.83 -8.88
N ALA A 196 3.74 10.31 -9.44
CA ALA A 196 3.52 10.24 -10.87
C ALA A 196 2.93 11.53 -11.45
N GLU A 197 2.63 12.53 -10.61
CA GLU A 197 1.89 13.73 -11.01
C GLU A 197 0.62 13.35 -11.81
N ALA A 198 -0.08 12.34 -11.31
CA ALA A 198 -1.28 11.81 -11.94
C ALA A 198 -2.54 12.48 -11.38
N ALA A 199 -3.61 12.51 -12.18
CA ALA A 199 -4.92 12.98 -11.73
C ALA A 199 -5.59 11.98 -10.81
N THR A 200 -5.36 10.67 -11.05
CA THR A 200 -5.93 9.59 -10.25
C THR A 200 -4.89 8.50 -10.00
N GLY A 201 -4.82 8.05 -8.75
CA GLY A 201 -4.17 6.82 -8.33
C GLY A 201 -5.19 5.86 -7.75
N ALA A 202 -5.19 4.60 -8.15
CA ALA A 202 -6.12 3.60 -7.65
C ALA A 202 -5.42 2.26 -7.43
N VAL A 203 -5.81 1.55 -6.38
CA VAL A 203 -5.39 0.18 -6.15
C VAL A 203 -6.54 -0.76 -6.44
N LEU A 204 -6.25 -1.76 -7.26
CA LEU A 204 -7.19 -2.79 -7.66
C LEU A 204 -6.75 -4.13 -7.05
N LEU A 205 -7.70 -4.89 -6.53
CA LEU A 205 -7.49 -6.25 -6.03
C LEU A 205 -8.32 -7.27 -6.83
N PRO A 206 -7.92 -8.55 -6.83
CA PRO A 206 -8.70 -9.62 -7.46
C PRO A 206 -10.09 -9.72 -6.83
N HIS A 207 -11.12 -9.82 -7.68
CA HIS A 207 -12.51 -10.02 -7.27
C HIS A 207 -12.89 -11.52 -7.28
N ALA A 208 -13.84 -11.92 -6.45
CA ALA A 208 -14.26 -13.33 -6.29
C ALA A 208 -14.83 -13.95 -7.59
N GLU A 209 -15.51 -13.15 -8.40
CA GLU A 209 -16.07 -13.56 -9.69
C GLU A 209 -15.05 -13.51 -10.86
N GLY A 210 -13.79 -13.29 -10.53
CA GLY A 210 -12.73 -12.99 -11.48
C GLY A 210 -12.65 -11.50 -11.79
N GLY A 211 -11.60 -11.07 -12.48
CA GLY A 211 -11.38 -9.64 -12.71
C GLY A 211 -10.66 -8.94 -11.56
N MET A 212 -10.63 -7.61 -11.60
CA MET A 212 -10.08 -6.76 -10.54
C MET A 212 -11.03 -5.61 -10.23
N GLU A 213 -11.25 -5.34 -8.93
CA GLU A 213 -12.07 -4.22 -8.43
C GLU A 213 -11.21 -3.12 -7.80
N VAL A 214 -11.67 -1.88 -7.89
CA VAL A 214 -11.03 -0.74 -7.24
C VAL A 214 -11.38 -0.76 -5.76
N VAL A 215 -10.37 -0.97 -4.92
CA VAL A 215 -10.53 -1.04 -3.45
C VAL A 215 -10.01 0.21 -2.72
N ALA A 216 -9.18 1.01 -3.39
CA ALA A 216 -8.70 2.29 -2.87
C ALA A 216 -8.46 3.26 -4.02
N ILE A 217 -8.76 4.53 -3.80
CA ILE A 217 -8.61 5.58 -4.81
C ILE A 217 -8.18 6.89 -4.15
N SER A 218 -7.27 7.60 -4.82
CA SER A 218 -6.90 8.98 -4.58
C SER A 218 -7.03 9.76 -5.89
N THR A 219 -7.82 10.81 -5.94
CA THR A 219 -8.04 11.59 -7.16
C THR A 219 -8.18 13.07 -6.83
N VAL A 220 -7.74 13.92 -7.76
CA VAL A 220 -7.97 15.37 -7.74
C VAL A 220 -9.21 15.77 -8.53
N LEU A 221 -9.90 14.79 -9.13
CA LEU A 221 -11.12 15.01 -9.91
C LEU A 221 -12.34 15.16 -8.99
N SER A 222 -13.50 15.45 -9.61
CA SER A 222 -14.76 15.63 -8.88
C SER A 222 -15.18 14.38 -8.10
N GLU A 223 -16.05 14.58 -7.10
CA GLU A 223 -16.60 13.50 -6.28
C GLU A 223 -17.38 12.47 -7.11
N ASP A 224 -18.04 12.91 -8.18
CA ASP A 224 -18.78 12.02 -9.08
C ASP A 224 -17.85 11.02 -9.77
N VAL A 225 -16.70 11.50 -10.28
CA VAL A 225 -15.68 10.63 -10.90
C VAL A 225 -15.07 9.70 -9.87
N ARG A 226 -14.86 10.17 -8.66
CA ARG A 226 -14.37 9.34 -7.55
C ARG A 226 -15.34 8.22 -7.21
N THR A 227 -16.62 8.51 -7.13
CA THR A 227 -17.67 7.54 -6.83
C THR A 227 -17.80 6.51 -7.96
N GLU A 228 -17.81 6.97 -9.21
CA GLU A 228 -17.83 6.08 -10.39
C GLU A 228 -16.60 5.17 -10.42
N ALA A 229 -15.42 5.71 -10.12
CA ALA A 229 -14.17 4.96 -10.10
C ALA A 229 -14.10 3.95 -8.95
N PHE A 230 -14.67 4.26 -7.79
CA PHE A 230 -14.68 3.36 -6.63
C PHE A 230 -15.57 2.11 -6.86
N HIS A 231 -16.52 2.17 -7.77
CA HIS A 231 -17.29 1.02 -8.23
C HIS A 231 -16.71 0.41 -9.52
N GLY A 232 -15.51 0.86 -9.90
CA GLY A 232 -14.83 0.44 -11.12
C GLY A 232 -14.36 -0.99 -11.05
N TRP A 233 -14.61 -1.73 -12.10
CA TRP A 233 -14.24 -3.12 -12.24
C TRP A 233 -13.60 -3.38 -13.59
N ILE A 234 -12.50 -4.14 -13.60
CA ILE A 234 -11.89 -4.65 -14.81
C ILE A 234 -12.37 -6.09 -14.99
N PRO A 235 -13.17 -6.37 -16.02
CA PRO A 235 -13.75 -7.70 -16.22
C PRO A 235 -12.70 -8.75 -16.58
N PRO A 236 -12.95 -10.05 -16.29
CA PRO A 236 -12.00 -11.14 -16.55
C PRO A 236 -11.53 -11.24 -18.00
N ALA A 237 -12.40 -10.86 -18.95
CA ALA A 237 -12.11 -10.92 -20.38
C ALA A 237 -11.20 -9.78 -20.87
N SER A 238 -10.80 -8.84 -20.00
CA SER A 238 -9.97 -7.70 -20.41
C SER A 238 -8.55 -8.14 -20.79
N PRO A 239 -8.06 -7.75 -21.97
CA PRO A 239 -6.67 -8.00 -22.36
C PRO A 239 -5.65 -7.35 -21.40
N VAL A 240 -6.03 -6.23 -20.78
CA VAL A 240 -5.23 -5.56 -19.73
C VAL A 240 -5.04 -6.49 -18.54
N LEU A 241 -6.11 -7.16 -18.11
CA LEU A 241 -6.06 -8.07 -16.97
C LEU A 241 -5.14 -9.26 -17.21
N HIS A 242 -5.15 -9.84 -18.42
CA HIS A 242 -4.23 -10.93 -18.76
C HIS A 242 -2.76 -10.53 -18.63
N GLN A 243 -2.41 -9.30 -19.08
CA GLN A 243 -1.04 -8.78 -18.92
C GLN A 243 -0.69 -8.56 -17.45
N LEU A 244 -1.59 -7.98 -16.66
CA LEU A 244 -1.37 -7.76 -15.23
C LEU A 244 -1.19 -9.09 -14.49
N HIS A 245 -2.01 -10.11 -14.76
CA HIS A 245 -1.85 -11.45 -14.16
C HIS A 245 -0.54 -12.15 -14.58
N ALA A 246 -0.06 -11.90 -15.79
CA ALA A 246 1.27 -12.33 -16.22
C ALA A 246 2.40 -11.55 -15.51
N GLY A 247 2.05 -10.55 -14.68
CA GLY A 247 2.99 -9.70 -13.97
C GLY A 247 3.65 -8.64 -14.84
N LEU A 248 3.04 -8.30 -15.98
CA LEU A 248 3.52 -7.30 -16.91
C LEU A 248 2.80 -5.98 -16.66
N ALA A 249 3.56 -4.87 -16.63
CA ALA A 249 3.00 -3.54 -16.56
C ALA A 249 2.36 -3.17 -17.91
N VAL A 250 1.24 -2.44 -17.84
CA VAL A 250 0.55 -1.92 -19.03
C VAL A 250 0.71 -0.42 -19.08
N PHE A 251 1.17 0.08 -20.20
CA PHE A 251 1.31 1.50 -20.47
C PHE A 251 0.43 1.87 -21.68
N SER A 252 -0.32 2.95 -21.53
CA SER A 252 -1.12 3.54 -22.60
C SER A 252 -0.85 5.04 -22.67
N ASP A 253 -0.72 5.58 -23.84
CA ASP A 253 -0.55 7.02 -24.04
C ASP A 253 -1.91 7.74 -24.16
N ASP A 254 -2.98 6.98 -24.48
CA ASP A 254 -4.37 7.41 -24.46
C ASP A 254 -5.26 6.21 -24.08
N PHE A 255 -5.63 6.14 -22.81
CA PHE A 255 -6.39 5.01 -22.28
C PHE A 255 -7.85 5.02 -22.73
N ALA A 256 -8.39 6.20 -23.04
CA ALA A 256 -9.74 6.33 -23.58
C ALA A 256 -9.87 5.71 -24.97
N ALA A 257 -8.83 5.82 -25.80
CA ALA A 257 -8.79 5.25 -27.14
C ALA A 257 -8.13 3.87 -27.21
N ASP A 258 -7.62 3.33 -26.09
CA ASP A 258 -6.90 2.05 -26.07
C ASP A 258 -7.88 0.87 -26.24
N PRO A 259 -7.76 0.07 -27.32
CA PRO A 259 -8.67 -1.04 -27.59
C PRO A 259 -8.60 -2.16 -26.55
N ARG A 260 -7.55 -2.19 -25.71
CA ARG A 260 -7.40 -3.12 -24.59
C ARG A 260 -8.25 -2.72 -23.38
N SER A 261 -8.64 -1.44 -23.33
CA SER A 261 -9.46 -0.91 -22.23
C SER A 261 -10.93 -1.13 -22.54
N ILE A 262 -11.58 -2.00 -21.77
CA ILE A 262 -13.02 -2.26 -21.86
C ILE A 262 -13.79 -1.72 -20.64
N SER A 263 -13.12 -0.95 -19.76
CA SER A 263 -13.74 -0.31 -18.61
C SER A 263 -14.36 1.03 -19.00
N PRO A 264 -15.60 1.32 -18.57
CA PRO A 264 -16.21 2.65 -18.79
C PRO A 264 -15.39 3.82 -18.22
N LEU A 265 -14.60 3.56 -17.20
CA LEU A 265 -13.75 4.56 -16.53
C LEU A 265 -12.63 5.10 -17.43
N SER A 266 -12.21 4.32 -18.43
CA SER A 266 -11.11 4.72 -19.33
C SER A 266 -11.38 6.04 -20.06
N ARG A 267 -12.64 6.40 -20.31
CA ARG A 267 -13.04 7.59 -21.05
C ARG A 267 -12.52 8.93 -20.46
N HIS A 268 -12.23 8.94 -19.17
CA HIS A 268 -11.76 10.15 -18.47
C HIS A 268 -10.23 10.31 -18.51
N TYR A 269 -9.50 9.27 -18.92
CA TYR A 269 -8.06 9.21 -18.76
C TYR A 269 -7.32 9.12 -20.10
N GLY A 270 -6.25 9.88 -20.22
CA GLY A 270 -5.27 9.80 -21.28
C GLY A 270 -4.10 8.88 -20.90
N PRO A 271 -2.90 9.43 -20.69
CA PRO A 271 -1.74 8.63 -20.32
C PRO A 271 -1.98 7.85 -19.02
N THR A 272 -1.80 6.52 -19.09
CA THR A 272 -2.10 5.61 -17.97
C THR A 272 -1.00 4.56 -17.81
N MET A 273 -0.65 4.29 -16.56
CA MET A 273 0.21 3.18 -16.14
C MET A 273 -0.60 2.24 -15.24
N LEU A 274 -0.68 0.96 -15.61
CA LEU A 274 -1.24 -0.11 -14.77
C LEU A 274 -0.09 -1.02 -14.37
N LEU A 275 0.25 -1.02 -13.09
CA LEU A 275 1.46 -1.61 -12.54
C LEU A 275 1.08 -2.77 -11.63
N PRO A 276 1.51 -4.01 -11.92
CA PRO A 276 1.18 -5.15 -11.08
C PRO A 276 1.88 -5.07 -9.72
N LEU A 277 1.12 -5.22 -8.64
CA LEU A 277 1.63 -5.36 -7.28
C LEU A 277 2.03 -6.81 -7.07
N ARG A 278 3.33 -7.10 -7.20
CA ARG A 278 3.85 -8.47 -7.15
C ARG A 278 4.70 -8.72 -5.93
N SER A 279 4.46 -9.85 -5.28
CA SER A 279 5.32 -10.36 -4.22
C SER A 279 5.46 -11.89 -4.34
N ASN A 280 6.67 -12.40 -4.21
CA ASN A 280 6.98 -13.83 -4.28
C ASN A 280 6.39 -14.55 -5.50
N GLY A 281 6.43 -13.90 -6.67
CA GLY A 281 5.90 -14.46 -7.92
C GLY A 281 4.38 -14.38 -8.09
N ARG A 282 3.62 -13.99 -7.06
CA ARG A 282 2.16 -13.78 -7.14
C ARG A 282 1.83 -12.31 -7.39
N VAL A 283 0.82 -12.08 -8.20
CA VAL A 283 0.19 -10.76 -8.35
C VAL A 283 -0.88 -10.62 -7.27
N LEU A 284 -0.69 -9.65 -6.38
CA LEU A 284 -1.61 -9.33 -5.28
C LEU A 284 -2.73 -8.41 -5.73
N GLY A 285 -2.47 -7.61 -6.77
CA GLY A 285 -3.35 -6.59 -7.30
C GLY A 285 -2.64 -5.75 -8.34
N ALA A 286 -3.17 -4.57 -8.62
CA ALA A 286 -2.56 -3.60 -9.51
C ALA A 286 -2.67 -2.17 -8.95
N LEU A 287 -1.68 -1.33 -9.25
CA LEU A 287 -1.71 0.11 -9.04
C LEU A 287 -1.97 0.77 -10.40
N ALA A 288 -3.04 1.55 -10.49
CA ALA A 288 -3.36 2.37 -11.64
C ALA A 288 -2.97 3.83 -11.37
N LEU A 289 -2.22 4.44 -12.28
CA LEU A 289 -1.82 5.85 -12.23
C LEU A 289 -2.25 6.49 -13.55
N CYS A 290 -3.22 7.39 -13.49
CA CYS A 290 -3.88 7.93 -14.66
C CYS A 290 -3.78 9.45 -14.71
N ARG A 291 -3.37 9.99 -15.85
CA ARG A 291 -3.40 11.42 -16.19
C ARG A 291 -4.66 11.74 -17.00
N MET A 292 -5.00 13.02 -17.08
CA MET A 292 -6.13 13.46 -17.90
C MET A 292 -5.81 13.32 -19.39
N SER A 293 -6.87 13.23 -20.20
CA SER A 293 -6.72 13.34 -21.65
C SER A 293 -6.09 14.68 -22.02
N GLY A 294 -5.04 14.62 -22.85
CA GLY A 294 -4.27 15.79 -23.27
C GLY A 294 -3.07 16.13 -22.39
N ASP A 295 -2.92 15.50 -21.23
CA ASP A 295 -1.71 15.63 -20.39
C ASP A 295 -0.49 15.00 -21.09
N ARG A 296 0.71 15.37 -20.60
CA ARG A 296 1.97 14.80 -21.08
C ARG A 296 2.03 13.29 -20.84
N ARG A 297 2.64 12.57 -21.75
CA ARG A 297 2.87 11.13 -21.62
C ARG A 297 3.82 10.82 -20.45
N PHE A 298 3.73 9.60 -19.93
CA PHE A 298 4.71 9.12 -18.96
C PHE A 298 6.03 8.81 -19.67
N SER A 299 7.10 9.45 -19.23
CA SER A 299 8.45 9.21 -19.72
C SER A 299 8.93 7.79 -19.38
N HIS A 300 9.95 7.31 -20.10
CA HIS A 300 10.56 6.01 -19.78
C HIS A 300 11.06 5.92 -18.33
N THR A 301 11.62 7.01 -17.81
CA THR A 301 12.06 7.10 -16.40
C THR A 301 10.89 6.95 -15.45
N GLU A 302 9.78 7.64 -15.67
CA GLU A 302 8.57 7.53 -14.84
C GLU A 302 7.97 6.13 -14.87
N ARG A 303 7.92 5.49 -16.03
CA ARG A 303 7.46 4.09 -16.18
C ARG A 303 8.32 3.12 -15.36
N THR A 304 9.65 3.31 -15.41
CA THR A 304 10.60 2.49 -14.65
C THR A 304 10.45 2.71 -13.13
N LEU A 305 10.41 3.97 -12.70
CA LEU A 305 10.27 4.33 -11.28
C LEU A 305 8.91 3.91 -10.72
N GLY A 306 7.83 4.07 -11.48
CA GLY A 306 6.50 3.59 -11.11
C GLY A 306 6.46 2.08 -10.93
N THR A 307 7.11 1.32 -11.82
CA THR A 307 7.20 -0.14 -11.69
C THR A 307 7.98 -0.55 -10.44
N GLN A 308 9.08 0.14 -10.12
CA GLN A 308 9.85 -0.09 -8.89
C GLN A 308 9.03 0.25 -7.64
N PHE A 309 8.30 1.36 -7.65
CA PHE A 309 7.39 1.75 -6.58
C PHE A 309 6.31 0.69 -6.33
N ALA A 310 5.65 0.21 -7.39
CA ALA A 310 4.63 -0.84 -7.29
C ALA A 310 5.19 -2.13 -6.68
N ALA A 311 6.43 -2.52 -7.04
CA ALA A 311 7.08 -3.68 -6.45
C ALA A 311 7.36 -3.50 -4.95
N GLN A 312 7.81 -2.30 -4.52
CA GLN A 312 8.05 -1.98 -3.11
C GLN A 312 6.72 -1.89 -2.32
N ALA A 313 5.69 -1.27 -2.89
CA ALA A 313 4.37 -1.21 -2.30
C ALA A 313 3.78 -2.62 -2.07
N ALA A 314 3.97 -3.53 -3.01
CA ALA A 314 3.54 -4.92 -2.87
C ALA A 314 4.24 -5.63 -1.69
N VAL A 315 5.54 -5.43 -1.52
CA VAL A 315 6.29 -6.00 -0.37
C VAL A 315 5.79 -5.40 0.94
N ALA A 316 5.57 -4.08 0.99
CA ALA A 316 5.05 -3.41 2.17
C ALA A 316 3.66 -3.91 2.57
N LEU A 317 2.76 -4.12 1.60
CA LEU A 317 1.42 -4.68 1.83
C LEU A 317 1.49 -6.10 2.42
N VAL A 318 2.36 -6.97 1.91
CA VAL A 318 2.54 -8.33 2.45
C VAL A 318 3.11 -8.31 3.87
N LEU A 319 4.03 -7.40 4.17
CA LEU A 319 4.58 -7.27 5.51
C LEU A 319 3.51 -6.85 6.52
N VAL A 320 2.65 -5.91 6.16
CA VAL A 320 1.52 -5.48 6.99
C VAL A 320 0.55 -6.62 7.23
N ASP A 321 0.18 -7.36 6.20
CA ASP A 321 -0.73 -8.51 6.30
C ASP A 321 -0.16 -9.58 7.25
N ARG A 322 1.11 -9.96 7.06
CA ARG A 322 1.80 -10.90 7.95
C ARG A 322 1.95 -10.40 9.40
N HIS A 323 2.15 -9.10 9.59
CA HIS A 323 2.23 -8.53 10.93
C HIS A 323 0.90 -8.68 11.66
N ARG A 324 -0.20 -8.40 10.98
CA ARG A 324 -1.58 -8.58 11.50
C ARG A 324 -1.92 -10.03 11.82
N ASP A 325 -1.51 -10.96 10.95
CA ASP A 325 -1.73 -12.38 11.21
C ASP A 325 -0.98 -12.83 12.45
N ARG A 326 0.25 -12.34 12.67
CA ARG A 326 1.01 -12.61 13.89
C ARG A 326 0.35 -12.01 15.13
N GLU A 327 -0.14 -10.79 15.07
CA GLU A 327 -0.86 -10.15 16.17
C GLU A 327 -2.14 -10.92 16.51
N ARG A 328 -2.91 -11.33 15.49
CA ARG A 328 -4.09 -12.18 15.70
C ARG A 328 -3.73 -13.51 16.35
N LEU A 329 -2.70 -14.18 15.87
CA LEU A 329 -2.22 -15.43 16.44
C LEU A 329 -1.75 -15.24 17.89
N ALA A 330 -1.01 -14.18 18.20
CA ALA A 330 -0.58 -13.88 19.56
C ALA A 330 -1.76 -13.66 20.52
N VAL A 331 -2.81 -12.97 20.08
CA VAL A 331 -4.06 -12.81 20.85
C VAL A 331 -4.75 -14.16 21.06
N PHE A 332 -4.77 -15.04 20.06
CA PHE A 332 -5.33 -16.38 20.23
C PHE A 332 -4.52 -17.23 21.20
N GLU A 333 -3.19 -17.23 21.10
CA GLU A 333 -2.29 -17.94 22.01
C GLU A 333 -2.44 -17.46 23.45
N ASP A 334 -2.57 -16.14 23.66
CA ASP A 334 -2.77 -15.55 24.99
C ASP A 334 -4.13 -15.95 25.59
N ARG A 335 -5.21 -15.91 24.79
CA ARG A 335 -6.54 -16.38 25.21
C ARG A 335 -6.55 -17.87 25.55
N ASP A 336 -5.87 -18.69 24.78
CA ASP A 336 -5.78 -20.14 25.02
C ASP A 336 -4.95 -20.44 26.27
N ARG A 337 -3.90 -19.65 26.53
CA ARG A 337 -3.13 -19.74 27.79
C ARG A 337 -4.00 -19.37 29.01
N ILE A 338 -4.71 -18.23 28.95
CA ILE A 338 -5.61 -17.79 30.02
C ILE A 338 -6.70 -18.84 30.27
N ALA A 339 -7.26 -19.40 29.20
CA ALA A 339 -8.27 -20.45 29.32
C ALA A 339 -7.75 -21.70 30.02
N ARG A 340 -6.52 -22.13 29.71
CA ARG A 340 -5.87 -23.27 30.42
C ARG A 340 -5.56 -22.96 31.90
N ASP A 341 -5.01 -21.77 32.15
CA ASP A 341 -4.68 -21.35 33.54
C ASP A 341 -5.94 -21.27 34.40
N LEU A 342 -7.06 -20.77 33.88
CA LEU A 342 -8.36 -20.76 34.58
C LEU A 342 -8.88 -22.19 34.80
N HIS A 343 -8.75 -23.07 33.83
CA HIS A 343 -9.19 -24.44 33.97
C HIS A 343 -8.38 -25.19 35.03
N ASP A 344 -7.05 -25.14 34.97
CA ASP A 344 -6.18 -25.96 35.81
C ASP A 344 -6.07 -25.41 37.21
N LEU A 345 -6.03 -24.10 37.42
CA LEU A 345 -5.84 -23.52 38.75
C LEU A 345 -7.14 -23.26 39.48
N VAL A 346 -8.14 -22.67 38.78
CA VAL A 346 -9.37 -22.21 39.44
C VAL A 346 -10.36 -23.37 39.58
N ILE A 347 -10.65 -24.07 38.48
CA ILE A 347 -11.65 -25.16 38.51
C ILE A 347 -11.20 -26.29 39.43
N GLN A 348 -9.92 -26.68 39.42
CA GLN A 348 -9.41 -27.72 40.30
C GLN A 348 -9.52 -27.35 41.81
N ARG A 349 -9.23 -26.08 42.16
CA ARG A 349 -9.38 -25.61 43.54
C ARG A 349 -10.83 -25.57 43.99
N LEU A 350 -11.73 -25.10 43.11
CA LEU A 350 -13.17 -25.07 43.41
C LEU A 350 -13.73 -26.49 43.61
N PHE A 351 -13.33 -27.45 42.76
CA PHE A 351 -13.69 -28.85 42.93
C PHE A 351 -13.19 -29.44 44.27
N ALA A 352 -11.94 -29.19 44.63
CA ALA A 352 -11.38 -29.64 45.89
C ALA A 352 -12.15 -29.04 47.10
N THR A 353 -12.53 -27.77 47.02
CA THR A 353 -13.34 -27.10 48.05
C THR A 353 -14.74 -27.70 48.13
N GLY A 354 -15.40 -27.99 47.01
CA GLY A 354 -16.69 -28.67 46.94
C GLY A 354 -16.66 -30.04 47.62
N MET A 355 -15.61 -30.84 47.37
CA MET A 355 -15.43 -32.14 48.05
C MET A 355 -15.25 -32.02 49.55
N LEU A 356 -14.55 -30.97 50.01
CA LEU A 356 -14.39 -30.70 51.44
C LEU A 356 -15.72 -30.31 52.10
N LEU A 357 -16.50 -29.44 51.45
CA LEU A 357 -17.81 -29.04 51.91
C LEU A 357 -18.79 -30.22 51.94
N GLU A 358 -18.79 -31.07 50.92
CA GLU A 358 -19.61 -32.28 50.89
C GLU A 358 -19.24 -33.26 52.01
N THR A 359 -17.93 -33.39 52.30
CA THR A 359 -17.47 -34.21 53.45
C THR A 359 -17.91 -33.62 54.78
N ALA A 360 -17.89 -32.30 54.92
CA ALA A 360 -18.38 -31.60 56.11
C ALA A 360 -19.90 -31.76 56.26
N ARG A 361 -20.67 -31.65 55.20
CA ARG A 361 -22.10 -31.85 55.14
C ARG A 361 -22.52 -33.23 55.65
N ARG A 362 -21.81 -34.29 55.23
CA ARG A 362 -22.07 -35.66 55.65
C ARG A 362 -21.74 -35.90 57.17
N LYS A 363 -20.88 -35.09 57.76
CA LYS A 363 -20.51 -35.16 59.15
C LYS A 363 -21.33 -34.24 60.09
N ALA A 364 -22.06 -33.33 59.53
CA ALA A 364 -22.88 -32.39 60.27
C ALA A 364 -24.07 -33.12 60.94
N LEU A 365 -24.30 -32.85 62.20
CA LEU A 365 -25.37 -33.48 63.04
C LEU A 365 -26.64 -32.59 63.01
N LEU A 366 -26.51 -31.29 62.74
CA LEU A 366 -27.63 -30.36 62.81
C LEU A 366 -28.23 -30.17 61.34
N PRO A 367 -29.55 -30.33 61.15
CA PRO A 367 -30.18 -30.21 59.86
C PRO A 367 -29.96 -28.86 59.20
N GLU A 368 -30.00 -27.79 59.99
CA GLU A 368 -29.74 -26.40 59.44
C GLU A 368 -28.35 -26.25 58.90
N VAL A 369 -27.33 -26.91 59.49
CA VAL A 369 -25.95 -26.89 58.98
C VAL A 369 -25.80 -27.73 57.71
N GLN A 370 -26.53 -28.85 57.64
CA GLN A 370 -26.56 -29.68 56.40
C GLN A 370 -27.18 -28.93 55.24
N GLU A 371 -28.25 -28.16 55.47
CA GLU A 371 -28.94 -27.34 54.46
C GLU A 371 -28.06 -26.20 54.02
N GLY A 372 -27.45 -25.40 54.88
CA GLY A 372 -26.55 -24.31 54.54
C GLY A 372 -25.27 -24.78 53.82
N LEU A 373 -24.72 -25.98 54.17
CA LEU A 373 -23.61 -26.56 53.40
C LEU A 373 -24.07 -27.05 52.01
N GLY A 374 -25.30 -27.52 51.87
CA GLY A 374 -25.92 -27.89 50.61
C GLY A 374 -26.03 -26.69 49.66
N GLU A 375 -26.53 -25.57 50.16
CA GLU A 375 -26.64 -24.32 49.39
C GLU A 375 -25.27 -23.80 48.95
N ALA A 376 -24.25 -23.86 49.82
CA ALA A 376 -22.89 -23.45 49.46
C ALA A 376 -22.26 -24.34 48.38
N ILE A 377 -22.54 -25.66 48.38
CA ILE A 377 -22.08 -26.57 47.31
C ILE A 377 -22.78 -26.25 46.00
N ASP A 378 -24.09 -26.02 46.02
CA ASP A 378 -24.86 -25.68 44.85
C ASP A 378 -24.36 -24.36 44.20
N GLU A 379 -24.04 -23.35 45.03
CA GLU A 379 -23.47 -22.07 44.57
C GLU A 379 -22.08 -22.24 43.97
N LEU A 380 -21.27 -23.10 44.55
CA LEU A 380 -19.92 -23.41 44.06
C LEU A 380 -19.99 -24.14 42.71
N ASP A 381 -20.90 -25.11 42.56
CA ASP A 381 -21.12 -25.81 41.29
C ASP A 381 -21.63 -24.85 40.20
N ALA A 382 -22.51 -23.92 40.54
CA ALA A 382 -22.96 -22.86 39.63
C ALA A 382 -21.79 -22.00 39.16
N THR A 383 -20.93 -21.59 40.09
CA THR A 383 -19.72 -20.79 39.77
C THR A 383 -18.76 -21.56 38.85
N ILE A 384 -18.54 -22.85 39.09
CA ILE A 384 -17.73 -23.69 38.19
C ILE A 384 -18.29 -23.72 36.77
N GLN A 385 -19.61 -23.81 36.62
CA GLN A 385 -20.24 -23.81 35.31
C GLN A 385 -20.16 -22.45 34.61
N GLU A 386 -20.24 -21.35 35.34
CA GLU A 386 -20.00 -20.01 34.82
C GLU A 386 -18.59 -19.85 34.26
N ILE A 387 -17.59 -20.24 35.02
CA ILE A 387 -16.19 -20.20 34.62
C ILE A 387 -15.95 -21.07 33.37
N ARG A 388 -16.49 -22.29 33.31
CA ARG A 388 -16.41 -23.15 32.14
C ARG A 388 -17.00 -22.50 30.90
N THR A 389 -18.16 -21.85 31.04
CA THR A 389 -18.81 -21.13 29.93
C THR A 389 -17.98 -19.94 29.46
N ALA A 390 -17.36 -19.19 30.42
CA ALA A 390 -16.47 -18.09 30.08
C ALA A 390 -15.19 -18.57 29.39
N ILE A 391 -14.61 -19.69 29.79
CA ILE A 391 -13.45 -20.32 29.15
C ILE A 391 -13.78 -20.69 27.71
N ILE A 392 -14.92 -21.33 27.46
CA ILE A 392 -15.37 -21.69 26.11
C ILE A 392 -15.56 -20.43 25.24
N ALA A 393 -16.12 -19.36 25.81
CA ALA A 393 -16.30 -18.10 25.09
C ALA A 393 -14.96 -17.41 24.78
N LEU A 394 -13.95 -17.52 25.65
CA LEU A 394 -12.60 -17.00 25.40
C LEU A 394 -11.86 -17.76 24.29
N GLN A 395 -12.04 -19.07 24.21
CA GLN A 395 -11.45 -19.92 23.18
C GLN A 395 -12.12 -19.72 21.82
N GLN A 396 -13.40 -19.36 21.78
CA GLN A 396 -14.11 -18.97 20.58
C GLN A 396 -13.91 -17.47 20.34
N GLY A 397 -12.86 -17.10 19.59
CA GLY A 397 -12.63 -15.71 19.17
C GLY A 397 -13.83 -15.15 18.37
N PRO A 398 -13.86 -13.85 18.05
CA PRO A 398 -14.86 -13.27 17.15
C PRO A 398 -14.64 -13.86 15.75
N SER A 399 -15.31 -14.97 15.47
CA SER A 399 -15.31 -15.60 14.16
C SER A 399 -16.39 -14.91 13.33
N GLU A 400 -16.03 -14.40 12.17
CA GLU A 400 -16.98 -13.98 11.12
C GLU A 400 -17.72 -15.20 10.53
N ALA A 401 -17.28 -16.42 10.86
CA ALA A 401 -18.02 -17.64 10.53
C ALA A 401 -19.26 -17.76 11.40
N PRO A 402 -20.36 -18.30 10.86
CA PRO A 402 -21.57 -18.55 11.65
C PRO A 402 -21.22 -19.40 12.88
N PRO A 403 -21.80 -19.11 14.06
CA PRO A 403 -21.45 -19.78 15.30
C PRO A 403 -21.63 -21.28 15.15
N GLY A 404 -20.63 -22.04 15.60
CA GLY A 404 -20.64 -23.51 15.55
C GLY A 404 -21.89 -24.12 16.21
N LEU A 405 -22.20 -25.34 15.87
CA LEU A 405 -23.41 -26.03 16.35
C LEU A 405 -23.50 -26.05 17.88
N ARG A 406 -22.37 -26.23 18.59
CA ARG A 406 -22.34 -26.17 20.07
C ARG A 406 -22.87 -24.85 20.60
N THR A 407 -22.41 -23.74 20.05
CA THR A 407 -22.83 -22.38 20.47
C THR A 407 -24.29 -22.14 20.18
N ARG A 408 -24.80 -22.65 19.04
CA ARG A 408 -26.22 -22.54 18.67
C ARG A 408 -27.12 -23.36 19.62
N VAL A 409 -26.67 -24.57 19.98
CA VAL A 409 -27.39 -25.44 20.95
C VAL A 409 -27.46 -24.81 22.35
N LEU A 410 -26.33 -24.27 22.84
CA LEU A 410 -26.27 -23.59 24.14
C LEU A 410 -27.20 -22.36 24.18
N ARG A 411 -27.21 -21.58 23.11
CA ARG A 411 -28.08 -20.39 22.99
C ARG A 411 -29.56 -20.77 22.92
N ALA A 412 -29.91 -21.78 22.13
CA ALA A 412 -31.28 -22.25 22.00
C ALA A 412 -31.81 -22.82 23.35
N ALA A 413 -30.99 -23.63 24.04
CA ALA A 413 -31.35 -24.18 25.33
C ALA A 413 -31.50 -23.09 26.41
N GLY A 414 -30.59 -22.11 26.45
CA GLY A 414 -30.67 -20.97 27.39
C GLY A 414 -31.87 -20.07 27.16
N ALA A 415 -32.21 -19.80 25.90
CA ALA A 415 -33.36 -18.97 25.53
C ALA A 415 -34.71 -19.63 25.87
N ALA A 416 -34.83 -20.96 25.71
CA ALA A 416 -36.09 -21.68 25.94
C ALA A 416 -36.44 -21.90 27.42
N LEU A 417 -35.42 -21.98 28.28
CA LEU A 417 -35.61 -22.37 29.69
C LEU A 417 -35.54 -21.19 30.68
N GLY A 418 -35.22 -19.97 30.20
CA GLY A 418 -35.11 -18.78 31.08
C GLY A 418 -34.08 -18.92 32.21
N GLY A 419 -33.32 -20.03 32.25
CA GLY A 419 -32.39 -20.46 33.24
C GLY A 419 -31.20 -21.17 32.62
N ARG A 420 -30.38 -21.85 33.44
CA ARG A 420 -29.13 -22.52 32.99
C ARG A 420 -29.41 -24.02 32.73
N PRO A 421 -29.64 -24.47 31.50
CA PRO A 421 -29.76 -25.90 31.25
C PRO A 421 -28.41 -26.57 31.36
N SER A 422 -28.39 -27.80 31.93
CA SER A 422 -27.20 -28.66 31.86
C SER A 422 -27.09 -29.22 30.44
N VAL A 423 -26.10 -28.73 29.65
CA VAL A 423 -25.86 -29.21 28.30
C VAL A 423 -24.54 -29.97 28.26
N GLN A 424 -24.59 -31.22 27.85
CA GLN A 424 -23.43 -32.08 27.68
C GLN A 424 -23.21 -32.42 26.21
N PHE A 425 -21.96 -32.32 25.76
CA PHE A 425 -21.55 -32.71 24.41
C PHE A 425 -20.61 -33.93 24.49
N VAL A 426 -20.92 -34.96 23.70
CA VAL A 426 -20.08 -36.17 23.59
C VAL A 426 -19.59 -36.27 22.15
N GLY A 427 -18.27 -36.28 22.00
CA GLY A 427 -17.59 -36.31 20.69
C GLY A 427 -17.45 -34.91 20.02
N PRO A 428 -16.82 -34.86 18.83
CA PRO A 428 -16.50 -33.64 18.09
C PRO A 428 -17.71 -33.12 17.32
N VAL A 429 -18.69 -32.48 17.99
CA VAL A 429 -19.98 -32.07 17.45
C VAL A 429 -19.84 -31.16 16.23
N ASP A 430 -19.00 -30.09 16.34
CA ASP A 430 -18.83 -29.10 15.26
C ASP A 430 -18.11 -29.66 14.02
N ALA A 431 -17.32 -30.75 14.18
CA ALA A 431 -16.58 -31.35 13.09
C ALA A 431 -17.33 -32.51 12.39
N ARG A 432 -18.27 -33.16 13.07
CA ARG A 432 -18.98 -34.36 12.58
C ARG A 432 -20.39 -34.08 12.06
N VAL A 433 -21.00 -32.98 12.50
CA VAL A 433 -22.38 -32.66 12.14
C VAL A 433 -22.38 -31.59 11.05
N ASP A 434 -22.91 -31.92 9.88
CA ASP A 434 -23.07 -31.00 8.77
C ASP A 434 -24.15 -29.96 9.06
N GLU A 435 -24.18 -28.87 8.29
CA GLU A 435 -25.08 -27.73 8.49
C GLU A 435 -26.57 -28.12 8.42
N ARG A 436 -26.91 -29.09 7.58
CA ARG A 436 -28.29 -29.57 7.43
C ARG A 436 -28.74 -30.31 8.69
N THR A 437 -27.93 -31.31 9.11
CA THR A 437 -28.19 -32.08 10.31
C THR A 437 -28.20 -31.20 11.56
N GLY A 438 -27.29 -30.19 11.60
CA GLY A 438 -27.27 -29.21 12.70
C GLY A 438 -28.54 -28.37 12.80
N ARG A 439 -29.14 -27.95 11.69
CA ARG A 439 -30.44 -27.24 11.70
C ARG A 439 -31.57 -28.12 12.17
N GLU A 440 -31.59 -29.37 11.74
CA GLU A 440 -32.62 -30.34 12.16
C GLU A 440 -32.48 -30.69 13.66
N LEU A 441 -31.25 -30.80 14.18
CA LEU A 441 -30.99 -31.01 15.62
C LEU A 441 -31.49 -29.83 16.44
N LEU A 442 -31.23 -28.59 16.02
CA LEU A 442 -31.72 -27.39 16.71
C LEU A 442 -33.26 -27.34 16.73
N ALA A 443 -33.93 -27.62 15.62
CA ALA A 443 -35.36 -27.70 15.55
C ALA A 443 -35.94 -28.83 16.42
N ALA A 444 -35.24 -29.96 16.57
CA ALA A 444 -35.61 -31.03 17.48
C ALA A 444 -35.45 -30.62 18.96
N LEU A 445 -34.35 -29.92 19.28
CA LEU A 445 -34.08 -29.36 20.61
C LEU A 445 -35.17 -28.39 21.03
N GLU A 446 -35.51 -27.43 20.20
CA GLU A 446 -36.58 -26.43 20.48
C GLU A 446 -37.93 -27.10 20.74
N ARG A 447 -38.31 -28.09 19.94
CA ARG A 447 -39.54 -28.87 20.15
C ARG A 447 -39.49 -29.66 21.44
N ALA A 448 -38.38 -30.29 21.76
CA ALA A 448 -38.21 -31.07 22.99
C ALA A 448 -38.32 -30.17 24.22
N LEU A 449 -37.67 -29.00 24.21
CA LEU A 449 -37.73 -28.02 25.30
C LEU A 449 -39.11 -27.42 25.47
N THR A 450 -39.82 -27.15 24.39
CA THR A 450 -41.22 -26.68 24.43
C THR A 450 -42.16 -27.74 25.01
N SER A 451 -41.94 -29.04 24.73
CA SER A 451 -42.77 -30.14 25.23
C SER A 451 -42.59 -30.42 26.74
N VAL A 452 -41.45 -30.07 27.31
CA VAL A 452 -41.13 -30.24 28.72
C VAL A 452 -41.78 -29.14 29.60
N GLY A 453 -42.33 -28.07 29.00
CA GLY A 453 -43.24 -27.03 29.54
C GLY A 453 -42.92 -26.51 30.95
N ALA A 454 -42.67 -25.18 31.08
CA ALA A 454 -42.44 -24.54 32.40
C ALA A 454 -43.77 -24.36 33.21
N PRO A 455 -43.77 -24.51 34.56
CA PRO A 455 -43.51 -23.38 35.43
C PRO A 455 -42.74 -23.79 36.68
N SER A 456 -41.63 -23.18 36.92
CA SER A 456 -40.55 -23.38 37.90
C SER A 456 -39.35 -24.13 37.30
N PRO A 457 -38.13 -23.67 37.48
CA PRO A 457 -37.03 -24.09 36.60
C PRO A 457 -36.65 -25.56 36.83
N PRO A 458 -37.12 -26.51 36.04
CA PRO A 458 -36.64 -27.87 36.11
C PRO A 458 -35.18 -27.81 35.60
N ARG A 459 -34.28 -28.47 36.30
CA ARG A 459 -32.90 -28.74 35.87
C ARG A 459 -32.97 -29.67 34.64
N VAL A 460 -33.32 -29.16 33.47
CA VAL A 460 -33.37 -29.97 32.24
C VAL A 460 -31.94 -30.29 31.79
N SER A 461 -31.69 -31.57 31.59
CA SER A 461 -30.43 -32.07 31.03
C SER A 461 -30.55 -32.31 29.54
N VAL A 462 -29.68 -31.68 28.74
CA VAL A 462 -29.57 -31.87 27.31
C VAL A 462 -28.25 -32.57 27.00
N VAL A 463 -28.29 -33.69 26.29
CA VAL A 463 -27.08 -34.41 25.85
C VAL A 463 -27.09 -34.50 24.35
N VAL A 464 -25.99 -34.03 23.72
CA VAL A 464 -25.75 -34.18 22.26
C VAL A 464 -24.55 -35.11 22.10
N ASP A 465 -24.80 -36.31 21.57
CA ASP A 465 -23.78 -37.35 21.39
C ASP A 465 -23.58 -37.67 19.90
N THR A 466 -22.40 -37.40 19.40
CA THR A 466 -21.99 -37.71 18.00
C THR A 466 -21.21 -39.02 17.89
N THR A 467 -21.04 -39.74 18.99
CA THR A 467 -20.43 -41.07 19.02
C THR A 467 -21.47 -42.20 19.11
N ALA A 468 -22.76 -41.83 19.15
CA ALA A 468 -23.86 -42.77 19.24
C ALA A 468 -23.91 -43.74 18.07
N THR A 469 -24.15 -45.03 18.34
CA THR A 469 -24.55 -45.99 17.34
C THR A 469 -26.06 -46.07 17.29
N LEU A 470 -26.63 -45.91 16.13
CA LEU A 470 -28.08 -45.94 15.90
C LEU A 470 -28.62 -47.39 15.93
N PRO A 471 -29.92 -47.59 16.07
CA PRO A 471 -30.52 -48.93 16.10
C PRO A 471 -30.24 -49.77 14.82
N ASP A 472 -29.94 -49.12 13.73
CA ASP A 472 -29.57 -49.74 12.44
C ASP A 472 -28.07 -50.07 12.31
N GLY A 473 -27.30 -49.87 13.40
CA GLY A 473 -25.85 -50.13 13.47
C GLY A 473 -24.96 -49.02 12.85
N ARG A 474 -25.54 -47.96 12.29
CA ARG A 474 -24.77 -46.85 11.68
C ARG A 474 -24.34 -45.83 12.75
N PRO A 475 -23.19 -45.15 12.54
CA PRO A 475 -22.82 -44.03 13.37
C PRO A 475 -23.80 -42.86 13.17
N GLY A 476 -24.18 -42.19 14.26
CA GLY A 476 -25.16 -41.12 14.21
C GLY A 476 -24.98 -40.09 15.30
N VAL A 477 -25.77 -39.03 15.22
CA VAL A 477 -25.92 -38.05 16.29
C VAL A 477 -27.22 -38.33 17.04
N ARG A 478 -27.11 -38.29 18.37
CA ARG A 478 -28.25 -38.48 19.30
C ARG A 478 -28.40 -37.24 20.15
N LEU A 479 -29.57 -36.65 20.16
CA LEU A 479 -29.99 -35.61 21.12
C LEU A 479 -30.90 -36.26 22.15
N THR A 480 -30.62 -36.07 23.44
CA THR A 480 -31.47 -36.53 24.52
C THR A 480 -31.76 -35.35 25.46
N VAL A 481 -33.05 -35.13 25.73
CA VAL A 481 -33.53 -34.11 26.67
C VAL A 481 -34.26 -34.82 27.80
N ARG A 482 -33.83 -34.62 29.04
CA ARG A 482 -34.38 -35.25 30.24
C ARG A 482 -34.81 -34.23 31.27
N SER A 483 -35.96 -34.46 31.91
CA SER A 483 -36.35 -33.78 33.14
C SER A 483 -35.83 -34.57 34.36
N PRO A 484 -35.21 -33.95 35.39
CA PRO A 484 -34.64 -34.63 36.52
C PRO A 484 -35.66 -35.24 37.47
N ASP A 485 -36.87 -34.71 37.50
CA ASP A 485 -37.98 -35.14 38.35
C ASP A 485 -38.77 -36.36 37.79
N GLY A 486 -38.37 -36.86 36.63
CA GLY A 486 -39.03 -37.99 36.00
C GLY A 486 -40.47 -37.73 35.55
N SER A 487 -40.95 -36.48 35.60
CA SER A 487 -42.29 -36.08 35.24
C SER A 487 -42.63 -36.33 33.76
N HIS A 488 -41.59 -36.38 32.91
CA HIS A 488 -41.76 -36.63 31.49
C HIS A 488 -40.72 -37.69 31.00
N PRO A 489 -41.14 -38.57 30.06
CA PRO A 489 -40.17 -39.51 29.46
C PRO A 489 -39.11 -38.72 28.69
N PRO A 490 -37.87 -39.26 28.62
CA PRO A 490 -36.77 -38.59 27.86
C PRO A 490 -37.15 -38.45 26.41
N VAL A 491 -37.01 -37.25 25.89
CA VAL A 491 -37.23 -36.98 24.45
C VAL A 491 -35.87 -37.27 23.76
N THR A 492 -35.91 -38.23 22.82
CA THR A 492 -34.72 -38.60 22.04
C THR A 492 -34.96 -38.35 20.59
N TRP A 493 -33.99 -37.72 19.93
CA TRP A 493 -33.93 -37.54 18.48
C TRP A 493 -32.59 -38.09 17.96
N GLU A 494 -32.65 -38.81 16.85
CA GLU A 494 -31.48 -39.49 16.28
C GLU A 494 -31.40 -39.27 14.78
N ARG A 495 -30.18 -39.14 14.22
CA ARG A 495 -29.93 -39.07 12.79
C ARG A 495 -28.59 -39.69 12.43
N PRO A 496 -28.52 -40.45 11.29
CA PRO A 496 -27.24 -40.92 10.77
C PRO A 496 -26.33 -39.73 10.44
N LEU A 497 -25.03 -39.87 10.70
CA LEU A 497 -24.01 -38.98 10.19
C LEU A 497 -23.55 -39.54 8.84
N ASP A 498 -23.68 -38.73 7.79
CA ASP A 498 -23.13 -39.08 6.47
C ASP A 498 -21.62 -39.21 6.60
N GLY A 499 -21.09 -40.38 6.29
CA GLY A 499 -19.66 -40.66 6.37
C GLY A 499 -18.92 -39.71 5.42
N HIS A 500 -18.14 -38.77 5.97
CA HIS A 500 -17.10 -38.14 5.17
C HIS A 500 -16.12 -39.20 4.75
N SER A 501 -16.30 -39.72 3.49
CA SER A 501 -15.24 -40.42 2.79
C SER A 501 -14.13 -39.37 2.57
N GLY A 502 -13.06 -39.47 3.39
CA GLY A 502 -11.87 -38.65 3.21
C GLY A 502 -11.30 -38.89 1.81
N SER A 503 -11.09 -37.86 1.08
CA SER A 503 -10.17 -37.75 -0.06
C SER A 503 -9.12 -36.70 0.29
#